data_a3b1dc069af7fb8992c43b628c9b2fe5
#
_entry.id   a3b1dc069af7fb8992c43b628c9b2fe5
#
_cell.length_a   1.000
_cell.length_b   1.000
_cell.length_c   1.000
_cell.angle_alpha   90.00
_cell.angle_beta   90.00
_cell.angle_gamma   90.00
#
_symmetry.space_group_name_H-M   'P 1'
#
loop_
_entity.id
_entity.type
_entity.pdbx_description
1 polymer ?
#
loop_
_entity_poly.entity_id
_entity_poly.type
_entity_poly.pdbx_seq_one_letter_code
_entity_poly.pdbx_strand_id
1 'polypeptide(L)'
;MRGIIYCDKLETGLAEFKKIIEDYANIGITCDKPVANANQARVTFNNGDEWIVVRATEGSARGHACNVAYIDRMIPDDFVETIIMPTIKAFPYQAYRYYNWGTW
;
A
#
# COMPACT_ATOMS: atom_id res chain seq x y z
N MET A 1 -3.53 9.45 -8.95
CA MET A 1 -2.44 9.09 -8.01
C MET A 1 -2.55 7.63 -7.67
N ARG A 2 -1.46 6.95 -7.54
CA ARG A 2 -1.41 5.53 -7.20
C ARG A 2 -0.61 5.34 -5.93
N GLY A 3 -1.22 4.74 -4.91
CA GLY A 3 -0.58 4.44 -3.63
C GLY A 3 -0.46 2.95 -3.42
N ILE A 4 0.61 2.53 -2.75
CA ILE A 4 0.84 1.14 -2.40
C ILE A 4 1.14 1.03 -0.92
N ILE A 5 0.53 0.06 -0.26
CA ILE A 5 0.80 -0.31 1.12
C ILE A 5 1.56 -1.63 1.10
N TYR A 6 2.83 -1.60 1.48
CA TYR A 6 3.65 -2.80 1.65
C TYR A 6 3.56 -3.24 3.10
N CYS A 7 3.07 -4.44 3.34
CA CYS A 7 2.86 -4.95 4.69
C CYS A 7 3.61 -6.26 4.93
N ASP A 8 4.02 -6.48 6.18
CA ASP A 8 4.62 -7.73 6.63
C ASP A 8 3.56 -8.82 6.71
N LYS A 9 2.43 -8.49 7.33
CA LYS A 9 1.25 -9.37 7.40
C LYS A 9 0.09 -8.71 6.69
N LEU A 10 -0.63 -9.48 5.87
CA LEU A 10 -1.73 -8.94 5.08
C LEU A 10 -2.81 -8.30 5.96
N GLU A 11 -3.11 -8.87 7.13
CA GLU A 11 -4.12 -8.34 8.04
C GLU A 11 -3.82 -6.93 8.53
N THR A 12 -2.55 -6.61 8.79
CA THR A 12 -2.16 -5.25 9.21
C THR A 12 -2.24 -4.27 8.05
N GLY A 13 -1.85 -4.70 6.85
CA GLY A 13 -2.00 -3.90 5.65
C GLY A 13 -3.46 -3.64 5.31
N LEU A 14 -4.33 -4.62 5.49
CA LEU A 14 -5.77 -4.45 5.26
C LEU A 14 -6.41 -3.50 6.26
N ALA A 15 -5.94 -3.46 7.50
CA ALA A 15 -6.42 -2.49 8.49
C ALA A 15 -6.10 -1.06 8.07
N GLU A 16 -4.89 -0.80 7.59
CA GLU A 16 -4.50 0.50 7.06
C GLU A 16 -5.26 0.86 5.79
N PHE A 17 -5.47 -0.10 4.92
CA PHE A 17 -6.26 0.02 3.70
C PHE A 17 -7.69 0.49 4.00
N LYS A 18 -8.32 -0.13 4.99
CA LYS A 18 -9.66 0.22 5.44
C LYS A 18 -9.72 1.65 5.96
N LYS A 19 -8.70 2.06 6.71
CA LYS A 19 -8.57 3.41 7.23
C LYS A 19 -8.46 4.43 6.09
N ILE A 20 -7.70 4.14 5.05
CA ILE A 20 -7.58 5.00 3.88
C ILE A 20 -8.94 5.17 3.19
N ILE A 21 -9.68 4.09 3.03
CA ILE A 21 -11.03 4.15 2.44
C ILE A 21 -11.95 5.04 3.28
N GLU A 22 -11.89 4.92 4.60
CA GLU A 22 -12.67 5.77 5.51
C GLU A 22 -12.27 7.24 5.41
N ASP A 23 -10.97 7.52 5.34
CA ASP A 23 -10.47 8.89 5.19
C ASP A 23 -10.95 9.53 3.89
N TYR A 24 -10.96 8.80 2.79
CA TYR A 24 -11.52 9.29 1.52
C TYR A 24 -13.03 9.53 1.64
N ALA A 25 -13.75 8.63 2.27
CA ALA A 25 -15.18 8.80 2.49
C ALA A 25 -15.49 10.06 3.31
N ASN A 26 -14.66 10.37 4.29
CA ASN A 26 -14.81 11.56 5.13
C ASN A 26 -14.69 12.88 4.35
N ILE A 27 -14.03 12.86 3.22
CA ILE A 27 -13.93 14.04 2.33
C ILE A 27 -14.81 13.90 1.09
N GLY A 28 -15.76 12.95 1.10
CA GLY A 28 -16.75 12.82 0.04
C GLY A 28 -16.32 12.03 -1.18
N ILE A 29 -15.19 11.31 -1.11
CA ILE A 29 -14.72 10.49 -2.23
C ILE A 29 -15.09 9.04 -2.00
N THR A 30 -15.89 8.48 -2.89
CA THR A 30 -16.33 7.09 -2.83
C THR A 30 -15.45 6.20 -3.67
N CYS A 31 -15.59 4.89 -3.51
CA CYS A 31 -14.79 3.92 -4.23
C CYS A 31 -15.64 2.79 -4.78
N ASP A 32 -15.07 2.07 -5.75
CA ASP A 32 -15.62 0.81 -6.20
C ASP A 32 -15.44 -0.25 -5.12
N LYS A 33 -16.14 -1.38 -5.26
CA LYS A 33 -15.99 -2.48 -4.32
C LYS A 33 -14.53 -2.97 -4.32
N PRO A 34 -13.86 -3.02 -3.17
CA PRO A 34 -12.49 -3.53 -3.11
C PRO A 34 -12.40 -4.98 -3.57
N VAL A 35 -11.32 -5.30 -4.28
CA VAL A 35 -11.00 -6.65 -4.74
C VAL A 35 -9.81 -7.16 -3.94
N ALA A 36 -9.89 -8.37 -3.40
CA ALA A 36 -8.84 -8.95 -2.59
C ALA A 36 -8.59 -10.41 -2.95
N ASN A 37 -7.33 -10.82 -2.82
CA ASN A 37 -6.94 -12.22 -2.91
C ASN A 37 -5.98 -12.55 -1.75
N ALA A 38 -5.30 -13.71 -1.80
CA ALA A 38 -4.45 -14.17 -0.71
C ALA A 38 -3.24 -13.28 -0.42
N ASN A 39 -2.79 -12.46 -1.40
CA ASN A 39 -1.54 -11.71 -1.31
C ASN A 39 -1.69 -10.22 -1.51
N GLN A 40 -2.84 -9.74 -1.99
CA GLN A 40 -3.04 -8.31 -2.23
C GLN A 40 -4.50 -7.93 -2.21
N ALA A 41 -4.75 -6.63 -2.03
CA ALA A 41 -6.05 -6.01 -2.16
C ALA A 41 -5.92 -4.74 -2.97
N ARG A 42 -7.00 -4.33 -3.63
CA ARG A 42 -7.00 -3.15 -4.50
C ARG A 42 -8.33 -2.42 -4.40
N VAL A 43 -8.28 -1.09 -4.45
CA VAL A 43 -9.47 -0.25 -4.55
C VAL A 43 -9.19 0.91 -5.50
N THR A 44 -10.20 1.29 -6.28
CA THR A 44 -10.16 2.47 -7.14
C THR A 44 -11.21 3.46 -6.67
N PHE A 45 -10.80 4.71 -6.49
CA PHE A 45 -11.68 5.79 -6.03
C PHE A 45 -12.27 6.55 -7.22
N ASN A 46 -13.39 7.23 -7.00
CA ASN A 46 -14.07 7.94 -8.08
C ASN A 46 -13.32 9.18 -8.59
N ASN A 47 -12.31 9.64 -7.86
CA ASN A 47 -11.42 10.72 -8.30
C ASN A 47 -10.25 10.23 -9.16
N GLY A 48 -10.17 8.93 -9.44
CA GLY A 48 -9.08 8.33 -10.21
C GLY A 48 -7.93 7.76 -9.39
N ASP A 49 -7.90 8.00 -8.08
CA ASP A 49 -6.86 7.43 -7.21
C ASP A 49 -7.04 5.93 -7.08
N GLU A 50 -5.93 5.20 -6.99
CA GLU A 50 -5.92 3.77 -6.77
C GLU A 50 -4.99 3.44 -5.61
N TRP A 51 -5.42 2.55 -4.73
CA TRP A 51 -4.59 2.03 -3.65
C TRP A 51 -4.54 0.52 -3.69
N ILE A 52 -3.35 -0.02 -3.44
CA ILE A 52 -3.08 -1.46 -3.46
C ILE A 52 -2.38 -1.83 -2.16
N VAL A 53 -2.82 -2.91 -1.53
CA VAL A 53 -2.11 -3.53 -0.42
C VAL A 53 -1.36 -4.73 -0.98
N VAL A 54 -0.06 -4.80 -0.70
CA VAL A 54 0.81 -5.87 -1.18
C VAL A 54 1.56 -6.45 0.01
N ARG A 55 1.51 -7.76 0.14
CA ARG A 55 2.32 -8.46 1.12
C ARG A 55 3.79 -8.42 0.70
N ALA A 56 4.70 -8.18 1.65
CA ALA A 56 6.12 -8.04 1.38
C ALA A 56 6.80 -9.39 1.15
N THR A 57 6.44 -10.03 0.04
CA THR A 57 7.15 -11.19 -0.49
C THR A 57 7.79 -10.78 -1.81
N GLU A 58 8.87 -11.45 -2.21
CA GLU A 58 9.59 -11.09 -3.42
C GLU A 58 8.69 -11.10 -4.66
N GLY A 59 7.85 -12.12 -4.80
CA GLY A 59 6.95 -12.23 -5.94
C GLY A 59 5.83 -11.20 -5.92
N SER A 60 5.31 -10.83 -4.75
CA SER A 60 4.21 -9.87 -4.62
C SER A 60 4.66 -8.42 -4.70
N ALA A 61 5.86 -8.12 -4.18
CA ALA A 61 6.34 -6.73 -4.07
C ALA A 61 6.92 -6.18 -5.36
N ARG A 62 7.31 -7.00 -6.32
CA ARG A 62 7.89 -6.56 -7.59
C ARG A 62 6.82 -6.12 -8.58
N GLY A 63 7.19 -5.23 -9.50
CA GLY A 63 6.35 -4.87 -10.65
C GLY A 63 5.28 -3.81 -10.40
N HIS A 64 5.30 -3.14 -9.25
CA HIS A 64 4.32 -2.10 -8.93
C HIS A 64 4.93 -0.71 -9.06
N ALA A 65 4.27 0.16 -9.82
CA ALA A 65 4.62 1.57 -9.92
C ALA A 65 3.68 2.38 -9.02
N CYS A 66 4.21 3.37 -8.31
CA CYS A 66 3.38 4.20 -7.42
C CYS A 66 3.93 5.61 -7.26
N ASN A 67 3.04 6.51 -6.85
CA ASN A 67 3.40 7.88 -6.46
C ASN A 67 3.66 7.96 -4.96
N VAL A 68 2.98 7.13 -4.17
CA VAL A 68 3.09 7.10 -2.72
C VAL A 68 3.23 5.65 -2.27
N ALA A 69 4.18 5.38 -1.39
CA ALA A 69 4.39 4.05 -0.82
C ALA A 69 4.37 4.14 0.71
N TYR A 70 3.49 3.38 1.34
CA TYR A 70 3.47 3.20 2.78
C TYR A 70 4.12 1.86 3.09
N ILE A 71 5.20 1.88 3.86
CA ILE A 71 6.02 0.71 4.10
C ILE A 71 5.96 0.35 5.57
N ASP A 72 5.51 -0.87 5.86
CA ASP A 72 5.48 -1.40 7.22
C ASP A 72 6.90 -1.47 7.77
N ARG A 73 7.10 -0.93 8.96
CA ARG A 73 8.41 -0.95 9.61
C ARG A 73 8.90 -2.35 9.95
N MET A 74 8.01 -3.32 10.05
CA MET A 74 8.40 -4.71 10.32
C MET A 74 9.08 -5.39 9.13
N ILE A 75 9.00 -4.80 7.94
CA ILE A 75 9.70 -5.30 6.76
C ILE A 75 11.19 -5.02 6.92
N PRO A 76 12.08 -6.02 6.74
CA PRO A 76 13.52 -5.80 6.86
C PRO A 76 14.04 -4.72 5.91
N ASP A 77 15.01 -3.93 6.36
CA ASP A 77 15.57 -2.82 5.58
C ASP A 77 16.21 -3.27 4.28
N ASP A 78 16.90 -4.39 4.28
CA ASP A 78 17.52 -4.93 3.07
C ASP A 78 16.49 -5.33 2.03
N PHE A 79 15.32 -5.84 2.45
CA PHE A 79 14.22 -6.12 1.54
C PHE A 79 13.68 -4.82 0.93
N VAL A 80 13.50 -3.79 1.74
CA VAL A 80 13.05 -2.47 1.26
C VAL A 80 14.01 -1.93 0.21
N GLU A 81 15.29 -1.94 0.49
CA GLU A 81 16.32 -1.39 -0.40
C GLU A 81 16.49 -2.20 -1.68
N THR A 82 16.38 -3.52 -1.59
CA THR A 82 16.66 -4.42 -2.71
C THR A 82 15.44 -4.66 -3.60
N ILE A 83 14.25 -4.73 -3.01
CA ILE A 83 13.04 -5.14 -3.72
C ILE A 83 12.07 -3.97 -3.91
N ILE A 84 11.74 -3.25 -2.83
CA ILE A 84 10.72 -2.21 -2.87
C ILE A 84 11.22 -0.94 -3.56
N MET A 85 12.34 -0.40 -3.11
CA MET A 85 12.86 0.87 -3.63
C MET A 85 13.17 0.83 -5.12
N PRO A 86 13.80 -0.21 -5.68
CA PRO A 86 13.99 -0.28 -7.12
C PRO A 86 12.68 -0.29 -7.91
N THR A 87 11.63 -0.89 -7.35
CA THR A 87 10.32 -0.96 -7.99
C THR A 87 9.66 0.41 -8.11
N ILE A 88 9.78 1.26 -7.10
CA ILE A 88 9.09 2.55 -7.05
C ILE A 88 9.91 3.73 -7.56
N LYS A 89 11.21 3.56 -7.78
CA LYS A 89 12.13 4.64 -8.16
C LYS A 89 11.85 5.29 -9.51
N ALA A 90 11.17 4.60 -10.40
CA ALA A 90 10.94 5.09 -11.77
C ALA A 90 9.95 6.25 -11.85
N PHE A 91 9.27 6.58 -10.75
CA PHE A 91 8.23 7.60 -10.71
C PHE A 91 8.48 8.60 -9.60
N PRO A 92 7.97 9.84 -9.72
CA PRO A 92 7.95 10.74 -8.58
C PRO A 92 7.16 10.09 -7.45
N TYR A 93 7.79 9.92 -6.29
CA TYR A 93 7.19 9.21 -5.18
C TYR A 93 7.52 9.85 -3.84
N GLN A 94 6.71 9.54 -2.85
CA GLN A 94 7.00 9.77 -1.45
C GLN A 94 6.85 8.44 -0.74
N ALA A 95 7.86 8.02 0.01
CA ALA A 95 7.82 6.78 0.76
C ALA A 95 7.75 7.08 2.25
N TYR A 96 6.83 6.44 2.93
CA TYR A 96 6.64 6.58 4.37
C TYR A 96 6.80 5.23 5.04
N ARG A 97 7.45 5.23 6.19
CA ARG A 97 7.59 4.03 7.01
C ARG A 97 6.76 4.23 8.28
N TYR A 98 5.89 3.28 8.57
CA TYR A 98 5.06 3.31 9.76
C TYR A 98 5.60 2.34 10.81
N TYR A 99 5.43 2.71 12.06
CA TYR A 99 5.72 1.86 13.20
C TYR A 99 4.41 1.30 13.71
N ASN A 100 4.37 0.01 14.04
CA ASN A 100 3.24 -0.59 14.77
C ASN A 100 1.89 -0.38 14.09
N TRP A 101 1.80 -0.65 12.80
CA TRP A 101 0.54 -0.62 12.09
C TRP A 101 -0.50 -1.49 12.80
N GLY A 102 -1.70 -0.93 12.98
CA GLY A 102 -2.80 -1.60 13.64
C GLY A 102 -2.79 -1.51 15.16
N THR A 103 -1.82 -0.82 15.76
CA THR A 103 -1.72 -0.65 17.21
C THR A 103 -1.81 0.79 17.68
N TRP A 104 -1.82 1.74 16.78
CA TRP A 104 -2.01 3.15 17.13
C TRP A 104 -3.44 3.55 17.35
#